data_4ff9290f19fddd5c0197cbe6721612d2
#
_entry.id   4ff9290f19fddd5c0197cbe6721612d2
#
_cell.length_a   1.000
_cell.length_b   1.000
_cell.length_c   1.000
_cell.angle_alpha   90.00
_cell.angle_beta   90.00
_cell.angle_gamma   90.00
#
_symmetry.space_group_name_H-M   'P 1'
#
loop_
_entity.id
_entity.type
_entity.pdbx_description
1 polymer ?
#
loop_
_entity_poly.entity_id
_entity_poly.type
_entity_poly.pdbx_seq_one_letter_code
_entity_poly.pdbx_strand_id
1 'polypeptide(L)'
;MTDLSDLKNELNPEQYEAVMTINGAILIIAGAGSGKTRVITFRIAHMLDAGVPQSAILALTFTNKAAKEMSERIKELTGKKLPLLTVSTFHAFGVRILRQEIGLLGYRENFSIYDETDRNALIKETGRELRYSPEALDVYQVGILISDIKTGRKHWTIENEMYKELYEGYQEGLKLYNAVDFDDLITLPIKIFREFPEVLAKYKDRYKYIMVDEFQDTSHQQYEFMRLLAENNVAVVGDDDQSIYSWRGADYQNIVNFEKDFKDVKEIRLEQNYRSTGTILAAANGVIKHNTNRKDKELWSGNGDGKPIEIYMPENETAEAAFIVESIQSTAISEKRKYDDFCVLMRANTQSRAIEEAFLAENIPYTMSGGTSFFQRKEIKDIISYLRVIANHDDDVNLLRIINTPRRGIGRATIEKLNEIAKNLSSSLWEAINALLRIYRVYDLLLIQMLRERQLHQESVDGWIGIELFHLCHQLFLCRVLGHTYRQGFHSELYAHLSFLPHIDL
;
A
#
# COMPACT_ATOMS: atom_id res chain seq x y z
N MET A 1 -8.30 3.71 35.30
CA MET A 1 -9.46 4.33 34.64
C MET A 1 -9.33 5.82 34.86
N THR A 2 -9.05 6.56 33.82
CA THR A 2 -9.10 8.02 33.90
C THR A 2 -10.56 8.40 34.09
N ASP A 3 -10.88 9.14 35.13
CA ASP A 3 -12.25 9.60 35.35
C ASP A 3 -12.54 10.69 34.30
N LEU A 4 -13.33 10.35 33.27
CA LEU A 4 -13.72 11.31 32.21
C LEU A 4 -14.51 12.51 32.77
N SER A 5 -14.92 12.45 34.07
CA SER A 5 -15.53 13.59 34.77
C SER A 5 -14.51 14.72 35.03
N ASP A 6 -13.21 14.45 34.96
CA ASP A 6 -12.15 15.42 35.32
C ASP A 6 -11.36 15.94 34.10
N LEU A 7 -11.92 15.78 32.88
CA LEU A 7 -11.31 16.28 31.62
C LEU A 7 -10.87 17.74 31.67
N LYS A 8 -11.56 18.54 32.48
CA LYS A 8 -11.26 19.95 32.65
C LYS A 8 -9.90 20.22 33.31
N ASN A 9 -9.44 19.28 34.15
CA ASN A 9 -8.14 19.39 34.82
C ASN A 9 -6.99 18.74 34.01
N GLU A 10 -7.34 17.85 33.09
CA GLU A 10 -6.36 17.15 32.26
C GLU A 10 -6.03 17.89 30.93
N LEU A 11 -6.92 18.74 30.48
CA LEU A 11 -6.83 19.42 29.18
C LEU A 11 -6.75 20.93 29.38
N ASN A 12 -5.99 21.62 28.50
CA ASN A 12 -6.08 23.06 28.47
C ASN A 12 -7.43 23.51 27.86
N PRO A 13 -7.80 24.81 27.96
CA PRO A 13 -9.11 25.28 27.52
C PRO A 13 -9.42 24.93 26.05
N GLU A 14 -8.47 25.10 25.15
CA GLU A 14 -8.62 24.86 23.72
C GLU A 14 -8.76 23.35 23.42
N GLN A 15 -7.95 22.53 24.07
CA GLN A 15 -8.06 21.09 23.99
C GLN A 15 -9.41 20.60 24.53
N TYR A 16 -9.84 21.15 25.67
CA TYR A 16 -11.13 20.84 26.28
C TYR A 16 -12.29 21.21 25.33
N GLU A 17 -12.24 22.41 24.74
CA GLU A 17 -13.23 22.85 23.76
C GLU A 17 -13.30 21.89 22.56
N ALA A 18 -12.15 21.49 22.01
CA ALA A 18 -12.07 20.55 20.90
C ALA A 18 -12.64 19.18 21.25
N VAL A 19 -12.43 18.69 22.47
CA VAL A 19 -12.96 17.41 22.95
C VAL A 19 -14.47 17.47 23.13
N MET A 20 -14.98 18.54 23.74
CA MET A 20 -16.40 18.68 24.07
C MET A 20 -17.31 19.01 22.87
N THR A 21 -16.77 19.56 21.80
CA THR A 21 -17.54 19.90 20.60
C THR A 21 -17.78 18.64 19.74
N ILE A 22 -18.78 17.81 20.05
CA ILE A 22 -19.03 16.52 19.37
C ILE A 22 -19.55 16.70 17.96
N ASN A 23 -20.49 17.60 17.74
CA ASN A 23 -21.20 17.78 16.46
C ASN A 23 -20.63 18.92 15.64
N GLY A 24 -20.84 18.83 14.33
CA GLY A 24 -20.42 19.85 13.36
C GLY A 24 -19.05 19.57 12.74
N ALA A 25 -18.66 20.48 11.85
CA ALA A 25 -17.34 20.43 11.22
C ALA A 25 -16.34 21.22 12.06
N ILE A 26 -15.18 20.60 12.38
CA ILE A 26 -14.16 21.20 13.24
C ILE A 26 -12.81 21.09 12.55
N LEU A 27 -12.12 22.21 12.45
CA LEU A 27 -10.73 22.31 12.01
C LEU A 27 -9.86 22.64 13.22
N ILE A 28 -9.02 21.73 13.63
CA ILE A 28 -8.09 21.89 14.74
C ILE A 28 -6.69 22.13 14.16
N ILE A 29 -6.24 23.38 14.23
CA ILE A 29 -4.89 23.77 13.86
C ILE A 29 -4.00 23.58 15.09
N ALA A 30 -3.15 22.57 15.06
CA ALA A 30 -2.46 22.10 16.25
C ALA A 30 -0.96 22.01 15.98
N GLY A 31 -0.20 22.90 16.57
CA GLY A 31 1.26 22.95 16.42
C GLY A 31 1.97 21.68 16.87
N ALA A 32 3.26 21.58 16.55
CA ALA A 32 4.08 20.47 17.00
C ALA A 32 4.04 20.34 18.54
N GLY A 33 3.85 19.12 19.03
CA GLY A 33 3.86 18.86 20.49
C GLY A 33 2.69 19.46 21.28
N SER A 34 1.64 19.98 20.62
CA SER A 34 0.46 20.56 21.28
C SER A 34 -0.58 19.52 21.72
N GLY A 35 -0.33 18.24 21.47
CA GLY A 35 -1.22 17.16 21.89
C GLY A 35 -2.30 16.81 20.87
N LYS A 36 -2.06 16.95 19.55
CA LYS A 36 -2.97 16.54 18.46
C LYS A 36 -3.65 15.19 18.73
N THR A 37 -2.86 14.14 18.84
CA THR A 37 -3.35 12.77 19.06
C THR A 37 -4.08 12.63 20.41
N ARG A 38 -3.67 13.39 21.44
CA ARG A 38 -4.36 13.43 22.74
C ARG A 38 -5.79 13.95 22.57
N VAL A 39 -5.97 15.06 21.86
CA VAL A 39 -7.30 15.63 21.61
C VAL A 39 -8.20 14.64 20.88
N ILE A 40 -7.71 13.97 19.83
CA ILE A 40 -8.51 12.98 19.09
C ILE A 40 -8.90 11.80 19.99
N THR A 41 -7.96 11.26 20.77
CA THR A 41 -8.24 10.10 21.63
C THR A 41 -9.21 10.44 22.76
N PHE A 42 -9.05 11.59 23.40
CA PHE A 42 -9.98 12.08 24.43
C PHE A 42 -11.36 12.41 23.85
N ARG A 43 -11.41 12.98 22.64
CA ARG A 43 -12.67 13.24 21.94
C ARG A 43 -13.43 11.94 21.67
N ILE A 44 -12.76 10.91 21.14
CA ILE A 44 -13.39 9.59 20.91
C ILE A 44 -13.87 8.99 22.21
N ALA A 45 -13.05 9.05 23.27
CA ALA A 45 -13.43 8.54 24.59
C ALA A 45 -14.67 9.27 25.14
N HIS A 46 -14.71 10.60 25.03
CA HIS A 46 -15.86 11.41 25.43
C HIS A 46 -17.12 11.09 24.61
N MET A 47 -16.99 10.93 23.28
CA MET A 47 -18.13 10.54 22.43
C MET A 47 -18.71 9.19 22.83
N LEU A 48 -17.85 8.20 23.12
CA LEU A 48 -18.27 6.88 23.58
C LEU A 48 -18.96 6.93 24.95
N ASP A 49 -18.51 7.81 25.83
CA ASP A 49 -19.12 8.05 27.14
C ASP A 49 -20.47 8.78 27.02
N ALA A 50 -20.58 9.72 26.07
CA ALA A 50 -21.81 10.40 25.71
C ALA A 50 -22.84 9.51 24.97
N GLY A 51 -22.52 8.21 24.77
CA GLY A 51 -23.42 7.22 24.19
C GLY A 51 -23.35 7.09 22.65
N VAL A 52 -22.38 7.71 21.98
CA VAL A 52 -22.17 7.52 20.54
C VAL A 52 -21.77 6.05 20.28
N PRO A 53 -22.44 5.33 19.38
CA PRO A 53 -22.10 3.95 19.08
C PRO A 53 -20.67 3.81 18.50
N GLN A 54 -19.93 2.80 18.95
CA GLN A 54 -18.58 2.52 18.43
C GLN A 54 -18.53 2.42 16.91
N SER A 55 -19.54 1.78 16.30
CA SER A 55 -19.64 1.56 14.86
C SER A 55 -19.85 2.83 14.06
N ALA A 56 -20.33 3.89 14.71
CA ALA A 56 -20.59 5.19 14.09
C ALA A 56 -19.33 6.07 13.98
N ILE A 57 -18.22 5.66 14.57
CA ILE A 57 -16.98 6.44 14.64
C ILE A 57 -15.92 5.87 13.69
N LEU A 58 -15.39 6.72 12.81
CA LEU A 58 -14.25 6.46 11.93
C LEU A 58 -13.14 7.44 12.26
N ALA A 59 -11.98 6.93 12.68
CA ALA A 59 -10.78 7.72 12.89
C ALA A 59 -9.71 7.29 11.88
N LEU A 60 -9.23 8.24 11.09
CA LEU A 60 -8.24 8.04 10.04
C LEU A 60 -6.93 8.74 10.42
N THR A 61 -5.80 8.09 10.17
CA THR A 61 -4.47 8.62 10.41
C THR A 61 -3.51 8.21 9.29
N PHE A 62 -2.28 8.71 9.31
CA PHE A 62 -1.32 8.52 8.22
C PHE A 62 -0.59 7.17 8.27
N THR A 63 -0.24 6.64 9.46
CA THR A 63 0.55 5.41 9.60
C THR A 63 -0.18 4.33 10.39
N ASN A 64 0.10 3.06 10.06
CA ASN A 64 -0.44 1.92 10.81
C ASN A 64 0.03 1.93 12.29
N LYS A 65 1.23 2.44 12.56
CA LYS A 65 1.73 2.61 13.93
C LYS A 65 0.87 3.61 14.69
N ALA A 66 0.60 4.79 14.11
CA ALA A 66 -0.25 5.80 14.72
C ALA A 66 -1.68 5.28 14.96
N ALA A 67 -2.26 4.54 14.00
CA ALA A 67 -3.58 3.92 14.16
C ALA A 67 -3.62 2.92 15.34
N LYS A 68 -2.57 2.11 15.48
CA LYS A 68 -2.44 1.16 16.60
C LYS A 68 -2.31 1.89 17.93
N GLU A 69 -1.40 2.86 18.04
CA GLU A 69 -1.20 3.66 19.26
C GLU A 69 -2.47 4.43 19.64
N MET A 70 -3.17 5.02 18.70
CA MET A 70 -4.45 5.69 18.91
C MET A 70 -5.50 4.72 19.47
N SER A 71 -5.61 3.53 18.87
CA SER A 71 -6.54 2.49 19.33
C SER A 71 -6.23 2.01 20.76
N GLU A 72 -4.95 1.84 21.09
CA GLU A 72 -4.49 1.44 22.43
C GLU A 72 -4.83 2.51 23.47
N ARG A 73 -4.52 3.78 23.18
CA ARG A 73 -4.83 4.90 24.07
C ARG A 73 -6.34 5.07 24.33
N ILE A 74 -7.17 4.89 23.30
CA ILE A 74 -8.64 4.96 23.47
C ILE A 74 -9.12 3.82 24.39
N LYS A 75 -8.56 2.61 24.24
CA LYS A 75 -8.88 1.48 25.13
C LYS A 75 -8.46 1.75 26.58
N GLU A 76 -7.29 2.32 26.79
CA GLU A 76 -6.80 2.71 28.13
C GLU A 76 -7.70 3.77 28.76
N LEU A 77 -8.05 4.82 28.02
CA LEU A 77 -8.93 5.89 28.48
C LEU A 77 -10.32 5.39 28.86
N THR A 78 -10.89 4.53 28.03
CA THR A 78 -12.27 4.06 28.24
C THR A 78 -12.39 2.82 29.14
N GLY A 79 -11.32 2.03 29.27
CA GLY A 79 -11.34 0.73 29.94
C GLY A 79 -12.24 -0.30 29.26
N LYS A 80 -12.68 -0.06 28.02
CA LYS A 80 -13.67 -0.88 27.30
C LYS A 80 -13.03 -1.64 26.13
N LYS A 81 -13.59 -2.79 25.77
CA LYS A 81 -13.31 -3.45 24.49
C LYS A 81 -14.09 -2.72 23.39
N LEU A 82 -13.40 -2.34 22.32
CA LEU A 82 -13.95 -1.51 21.23
C LEU A 82 -13.85 -2.21 19.87
N PRO A 83 -14.45 -3.41 19.69
CA PRO A 83 -14.30 -4.20 18.47
C PRO A 83 -14.98 -3.57 17.24
N LEU A 84 -15.93 -2.67 17.42
CA LEU A 84 -16.67 -2.02 16.36
C LEU A 84 -16.12 -0.62 16.02
N LEU A 85 -15.25 -0.05 16.86
CA LEU A 85 -14.60 1.22 16.59
C LEU A 85 -13.63 1.04 15.40
N THR A 86 -13.70 1.94 14.43
CA THR A 86 -12.80 1.92 13.28
C THR A 86 -11.71 2.99 13.46
N VAL A 87 -10.49 2.53 13.77
CA VAL A 87 -9.28 3.35 13.74
C VAL A 87 -8.35 2.74 12.70
N SER A 88 -7.97 3.50 11.68
CA SER A 88 -7.28 2.96 10.50
C SER A 88 -6.46 4.02 9.77
N THR A 89 -5.59 3.59 8.85
CA THR A 89 -5.08 4.50 7.81
C THR A 89 -6.08 4.58 6.66
N PHE A 90 -5.98 5.63 5.83
CA PHE A 90 -6.79 5.73 4.61
C PHE A 90 -6.67 4.50 3.72
N HIS A 91 -5.45 4.03 3.47
CA HIS A 91 -5.19 2.83 2.66
C HIS A 91 -5.80 1.56 3.27
N ALA A 92 -5.61 1.33 4.57
CA ALA A 92 -6.16 0.15 5.22
C ALA A 92 -7.70 0.19 5.28
N PHE A 93 -8.28 1.38 5.40
CA PHE A 93 -9.72 1.57 5.29
C PHE A 93 -10.22 1.31 3.86
N GLY A 94 -9.49 1.79 2.84
CA GLY A 94 -9.75 1.47 1.43
C GLY A 94 -9.71 -0.03 1.16
N VAL A 95 -8.70 -0.75 1.67
CA VAL A 95 -8.65 -2.22 1.59
C VAL A 95 -9.90 -2.86 2.19
N ARG A 96 -10.38 -2.38 3.35
CA ARG A 96 -11.58 -2.91 3.99
C ARG A 96 -12.83 -2.74 3.11
N ILE A 97 -12.98 -1.59 2.45
CA ILE A 97 -14.07 -1.34 1.50
C ILE A 97 -13.93 -2.24 0.29
N LEU A 98 -12.74 -2.29 -0.32
CA LEU A 98 -12.50 -3.09 -1.51
C LEU A 98 -12.72 -4.59 -1.26
N ARG A 99 -12.37 -5.13 -0.09
CA ARG A 99 -12.66 -6.53 0.28
C ARG A 99 -14.16 -6.86 0.32
N GLN A 100 -15.03 -5.86 0.42
CA GLN A 100 -16.48 -6.04 0.46
C GLN A 100 -17.16 -5.69 -0.87
N GLU A 101 -16.64 -4.72 -1.60
CA GLU A 101 -17.38 -4.08 -2.69
C GLU A 101 -16.67 -4.16 -4.06
N ILE A 102 -15.41 -4.60 -4.13
CA ILE A 102 -14.61 -4.56 -5.37
C ILE A 102 -15.19 -5.47 -6.48
N GLY A 103 -16.02 -6.43 -6.11
CA GLY A 103 -16.79 -7.27 -7.05
C GLY A 103 -17.63 -6.45 -8.03
N LEU A 104 -18.12 -5.29 -7.60
CA LEU A 104 -18.86 -4.34 -8.45
C LEU A 104 -18.03 -3.83 -9.64
N LEU A 105 -16.70 -3.78 -9.49
CA LEU A 105 -15.77 -3.39 -10.55
C LEU A 105 -15.23 -4.58 -11.35
N GLY A 106 -15.72 -5.81 -11.08
CA GLY A 106 -15.34 -7.03 -11.78
C GLY A 106 -14.00 -7.63 -11.33
N TYR A 107 -13.54 -7.31 -10.13
CA TYR A 107 -12.44 -8.01 -9.45
C TYR A 107 -12.99 -9.08 -8.52
N ARG A 108 -12.13 -10.02 -8.09
CA ARG A 108 -12.44 -10.94 -6.99
C ARG A 108 -12.05 -10.31 -5.65
N GLU A 109 -12.79 -10.60 -4.59
CA GLU A 109 -12.59 -10.03 -3.25
C GLU A 109 -11.19 -10.32 -2.67
N ASN A 110 -10.59 -11.45 -3.04
CA ASN A 110 -9.28 -11.90 -2.61
C ASN A 110 -8.11 -11.32 -3.42
N PHE A 111 -8.22 -10.08 -3.91
CA PHE A 111 -7.19 -9.41 -4.74
C PHE A 111 -5.82 -9.29 -4.04
N SER A 112 -4.76 -9.23 -4.84
CA SER A 112 -3.38 -8.89 -4.39
C SER A 112 -3.18 -7.39 -4.31
N ILE A 113 -2.31 -6.94 -3.40
CA ILE A 113 -1.84 -5.55 -3.35
C ILE A 113 -0.41 -5.53 -3.87
N TYR A 114 -0.20 -4.87 -5.00
CA TYR A 114 1.11 -4.72 -5.63
C TYR A 114 1.88 -3.58 -4.98
N ASP A 115 3.11 -3.87 -4.57
CA ASP A 115 4.06 -2.86 -4.16
C ASP A 115 4.79 -2.25 -5.38
N GLU A 116 5.74 -1.35 -5.12
CA GLU A 116 6.53 -0.71 -6.19
C GLU A 116 7.29 -1.73 -7.05
N THR A 117 7.80 -2.79 -6.45
CA THR A 117 8.53 -3.84 -7.19
C THR A 117 7.60 -4.60 -8.11
N ASP A 118 6.42 -4.98 -7.63
CA ASP A 118 5.39 -5.67 -8.38
C ASP A 118 4.85 -4.79 -9.51
N ARG A 119 4.57 -3.51 -9.22
CA ARG A 119 4.18 -2.49 -10.19
C ARG A 119 5.21 -2.38 -11.32
N ASN A 120 6.48 -2.22 -10.97
CA ASN A 120 7.55 -2.07 -11.94
C ASN A 120 7.75 -3.34 -12.80
N ALA A 121 7.49 -4.52 -12.22
CA ALA A 121 7.51 -5.78 -12.97
C ALA A 121 6.38 -5.83 -14.01
N LEU A 122 5.17 -5.43 -13.63
CA LEU A 122 4.00 -5.37 -14.52
C LEU A 122 4.18 -4.32 -15.63
N ILE A 123 4.74 -3.14 -15.32
CA ILE A 123 5.08 -2.13 -16.34
C ILE A 123 6.07 -2.69 -17.38
N LYS A 124 7.11 -3.42 -16.91
CA LYS A 124 8.08 -4.08 -17.81
C LYS A 124 7.43 -5.15 -18.68
N GLU A 125 6.51 -5.92 -18.13
CA GLU A 125 5.76 -6.95 -18.87
C GLU A 125 4.91 -6.30 -19.96
N THR A 126 4.09 -5.30 -19.60
CA THR A 126 3.25 -4.55 -20.52
C THR A 126 4.09 -3.88 -21.63
N GLY A 127 5.21 -3.27 -21.26
CA GLY A 127 6.10 -2.64 -22.24
C GLY A 127 6.68 -3.61 -23.25
N ARG A 128 7.00 -4.85 -22.86
CA ARG A 128 7.45 -5.90 -23.81
C ARG A 128 6.32 -6.34 -24.74
N GLU A 129 5.10 -6.47 -24.24
CA GLU A 129 3.93 -6.83 -25.06
C GLU A 129 3.64 -5.76 -26.12
N LEU A 130 3.76 -4.50 -25.74
CA LEU A 130 3.61 -3.33 -26.62
C LEU A 130 4.89 -3.03 -27.46
N ARG A 131 5.91 -3.89 -27.35
CA ARG A 131 7.17 -3.79 -28.10
C ARG A 131 8.00 -2.54 -27.85
N TYR A 132 7.91 -1.95 -26.65
CA TYR A 132 8.85 -0.92 -26.24
C TYR A 132 10.25 -1.49 -26.12
N SER A 133 11.27 -0.76 -26.60
CA SER A 133 12.65 -1.17 -26.37
C SER A 133 13.01 -1.00 -24.88
N PRO A 134 13.76 -1.93 -24.28
CA PRO A 134 14.14 -1.84 -22.87
C PRO A 134 14.89 -0.55 -22.51
N GLU A 135 15.67 -0.01 -23.48
CA GLU A 135 16.43 1.23 -23.30
C GLU A 135 15.54 2.48 -23.34
N ALA A 136 14.40 2.43 -24.04
CA ALA A 136 13.47 3.57 -24.16
C ALA A 136 12.46 3.62 -23.02
N LEU A 137 12.34 2.56 -22.20
CA LEU A 137 11.37 2.44 -21.13
C LEU A 137 12.01 2.69 -19.76
N ASP A 138 12.04 3.95 -19.30
CA ASP A 138 12.34 4.24 -17.89
C ASP A 138 11.14 3.86 -17.02
N VAL A 139 11.18 2.63 -16.52
CA VAL A 139 10.10 2.02 -15.71
C VAL A 139 9.79 2.82 -14.45
N TYR A 140 10.80 3.47 -13.85
CA TYR A 140 10.61 4.26 -12.66
C TYR A 140 9.84 5.55 -12.98
N GLN A 141 10.25 6.29 -14.00
CA GLN A 141 9.56 7.52 -14.44
C GLN A 141 8.15 7.22 -14.95
N VAL A 142 7.98 6.14 -15.70
CA VAL A 142 6.66 5.68 -16.14
C VAL A 142 5.78 5.30 -14.95
N GLY A 143 6.33 4.64 -13.93
CA GLY A 143 5.59 4.32 -12.70
C GLY A 143 5.11 5.57 -11.96
N ILE A 144 5.91 6.64 -11.93
CA ILE A 144 5.52 7.94 -11.39
C ILE A 144 4.39 8.55 -12.23
N LEU A 145 4.54 8.55 -13.56
CA LEU A 145 3.52 9.09 -14.46
C LEU A 145 2.18 8.36 -14.31
N ILE A 146 2.19 7.02 -14.26
CA ILE A 146 0.99 6.21 -14.02
C ILE A 146 0.30 6.63 -12.72
N SER A 147 1.06 6.77 -11.64
CA SER A 147 0.54 7.22 -10.35
C SER A 147 -0.04 8.65 -10.44
N ASP A 148 0.66 9.57 -11.10
CA ASP A 148 0.21 10.96 -11.28
C ASP A 148 -1.10 11.06 -12.06
N ILE A 149 -1.22 10.32 -13.16
CA ILE A 149 -2.46 10.27 -13.97
C ILE A 149 -3.60 9.62 -13.18
N LYS A 150 -3.33 8.48 -12.52
CA LYS A 150 -4.32 7.72 -11.77
C LYS A 150 -4.89 8.51 -10.60
N THR A 151 -4.05 9.30 -9.95
CA THR A 151 -4.44 10.15 -8.81
C THR A 151 -4.89 11.56 -9.23
N GLY A 152 -4.91 11.87 -10.53
CA GLY A 152 -5.34 13.18 -11.03
C GLY A 152 -4.34 14.32 -10.79
N ARG A 153 -3.10 14.01 -10.38
CA ARG A 153 -2.02 15.00 -10.24
C ARG A 153 -1.51 15.52 -11.58
N LYS A 154 -1.59 14.68 -12.61
CA LYS A 154 -1.30 15.06 -14.00
C LYS A 154 -2.43 14.63 -14.92
N HIS A 155 -2.49 15.28 -16.07
CA HIS A 155 -3.37 14.94 -17.18
C HIS A 155 -2.57 14.48 -18.38
N TRP A 156 -3.24 13.82 -19.33
CA TRP A 156 -2.64 13.49 -20.61
C TRP A 156 -2.31 14.77 -21.37
N THR A 157 -1.09 14.85 -21.88
CA THR A 157 -0.56 15.95 -22.71
C THR A 157 0.14 15.35 -23.92
N ILE A 158 0.43 16.18 -24.94
CA ILE A 158 1.17 15.74 -26.14
C ILE A 158 2.49 15.06 -25.77
N GLU A 159 3.17 15.51 -24.71
CA GLU A 159 4.48 14.98 -24.28
C GLU A 159 4.39 13.58 -23.65
N ASN A 160 3.31 13.26 -22.97
CA ASN A 160 3.15 12.00 -22.25
C ASN A 160 2.12 11.04 -22.86
N GLU A 161 1.39 11.48 -23.90
CA GLU A 161 0.35 10.68 -24.58
C GLU A 161 0.90 9.35 -25.14
N MET A 162 2.19 9.32 -25.49
CA MET A 162 2.86 8.12 -25.95
C MET A 162 2.81 6.96 -24.95
N TYR A 163 2.64 7.24 -23.66
CA TYR A 163 2.53 6.23 -22.60
C TYR A 163 1.08 5.82 -22.28
N LYS A 164 0.10 6.36 -23.00
CA LYS A 164 -1.32 6.09 -22.73
C LYS A 164 -1.68 4.61 -22.93
N GLU A 165 -1.23 4.04 -24.04
CA GLU A 165 -1.43 2.61 -24.32
C GLU A 165 -0.76 1.72 -23.25
N LEU A 166 0.42 2.12 -22.77
CA LEU A 166 1.12 1.44 -21.67
C LEU A 166 0.35 1.55 -20.37
N TYR A 167 -0.25 2.70 -20.08
CA TYR A 167 -1.12 2.89 -18.92
C TYR A 167 -2.37 1.99 -18.98
N GLU A 168 -3.04 1.97 -20.14
CA GLU A 168 -4.23 1.15 -20.35
C GLU A 168 -3.89 -0.35 -20.18
N GLY A 169 -2.82 -0.81 -20.82
CA GLY A 169 -2.33 -2.17 -20.69
C GLY A 169 -1.87 -2.53 -19.26
N TYR A 170 -1.33 -1.56 -18.52
CA TYR A 170 -1.01 -1.74 -17.10
C TYR A 170 -2.28 -1.94 -16.26
N GLN A 171 -3.34 -1.15 -16.49
CA GLN A 171 -4.61 -1.28 -15.78
C GLN A 171 -5.31 -2.61 -16.09
N GLU A 172 -5.29 -3.03 -17.36
CA GLU A 172 -5.80 -4.34 -17.77
C GLU A 172 -5.01 -5.48 -17.12
N GLY A 173 -3.68 -5.34 -17.04
CA GLY A 173 -2.82 -6.28 -16.34
C GLY A 173 -3.14 -6.41 -14.87
N LEU A 174 -3.35 -5.31 -14.15
CA LEU A 174 -3.79 -5.35 -12.75
C LEU A 174 -5.10 -6.14 -12.61
N LYS A 175 -6.07 -5.87 -13.48
CA LYS A 175 -7.36 -6.58 -13.47
C LYS A 175 -7.21 -8.06 -13.79
N LEU A 176 -6.38 -8.42 -14.77
CA LEU A 176 -6.10 -9.79 -15.17
C LEU A 176 -5.48 -10.60 -14.03
N TYR A 177 -4.50 -10.02 -13.34
CA TYR A 177 -3.83 -10.63 -12.19
C TYR A 177 -4.65 -10.52 -10.89
N ASN A 178 -5.86 -9.98 -10.97
CA ASN A 178 -6.69 -9.68 -9.80
C ASN A 178 -5.89 -8.91 -8.73
N ALA A 179 -5.20 -7.88 -9.15
CA ALA A 179 -4.33 -7.07 -8.31
C ALA A 179 -4.77 -5.60 -8.32
N VAL A 180 -4.46 -4.92 -7.25
CA VAL A 180 -4.58 -3.47 -7.11
C VAL A 180 -3.25 -2.91 -6.66
N ASP A 181 -2.89 -1.70 -7.07
CA ASP A 181 -1.72 -1.01 -6.53
C ASP A 181 -2.07 -0.10 -5.35
N PHE A 182 -1.09 0.60 -4.80
CA PHE A 182 -1.32 1.49 -3.66
C PHE A 182 -2.28 2.65 -3.97
N ASP A 183 -2.25 3.18 -5.20
CA ASP A 183 -3.14 4.27 -5.61
C ASP A 183 -4.59 3.77 -5.69
N ASP A 184 -4.80 2.52 -6.13
CA ASP A 184 -6.11 1.88 -6.20
C ASP A 184 -6.79 1.75 -4.83
N LEU A 185 -6.01 1.63 -3.76
CA LEU A 185 -6.58 1.54 -2.42
C LEU A 185 -7.38 2.78 -2.01
N ILE A 186 -7.17 3.89 -2.71
CA ILE A 186 -7.91 5.14 -2.51
C ILE A 186 -8.83 5.43 -3.70
N THR A 187 -8.33 5.29 -4.93
CA THR A 187 -9.05 5.68 -6.14
C THR A 187 -10.23 4.76 -6.46
N LEU A 188 -10.09 3.44 -6.26
CA LEU A 188 -11.20 2.51 -6.51
C LEU A 188 -12.36 2.63 -5.50
N PRO A 189 -12.15 2.81 -4.18
CA PRO A 189 -13.23 3.17 -3.27
C PRO A 189 -13.97 4.44 -3.68
N ILE A 190 -13.25 5.51 -4.09
CA ILE A 190 -13.87 6.73 -4.61
C ILE A 190 -14.73 6.42 -5.84
N LYS A 191 -14.19 5.63 -6.78
CA LYS A 191 -14.92 5.19 -7.97
C LYS A 191 -16.18 4.43 -7.60
N ILE A 192 -16.10 3.46 -6.68
CA ILE A 192 -17.27 2.71 -6.19
C ILE A 192 -18.32 3.66 -5.60
N PHE A 193 -17.92 4.60 -4.78
CA PHE A 193 -18.85 5.54 -4.15
C PHE A 193 -19.52 6.50 -5.15
N ARG A 194 -18.86 6.82 -6.26
CA ARG A 194 -19.42 7.65 -7.31
C ARG A 194 -20.36 6.87 -8.24
N GLU A 195 -19.99 5.63 -8.58
CA GLU A 195 -20.74 4.79 -9.51
C GLU A 195 -21.90 4.04 -8.85
N PHE A 196 -21.83 3.78 -7.53
CA PHE A 196 -22.80 3.00 -6.75
C PHE A 196 -23.26 3.81 -5.52
N PRO A 197 -24.22 4.75 -5.69
CA PRO A 197 -24.69 5.61 -4.60
C PRO A 197 -25.27 4.85 -3.39
N GLU A 198 -25.84 3.67 -3.61
CA GLU A 198 -26.36 2.80 -2.54
C GLU A 198 -25.24 2.28 -1.63
N VAL A 199 -24.06 2.01 -2.20
CA VAL A 199 -22.87 1.62 -1.41
C VAL A 199 -22.42 2.82 -0.57
N LEU A 200 -22.30 4.00 -1.17
CA LEU A 200 -21.95 5.21 -0.43
C LEU A 200 -22.93 5.47 0.72
N ALA A 201 -24.25 5.34 0.47
CA ALA A 201 -25.29 5.53 1.50
C ALA A 201 -25.11 4.55 2.67
N LYS A 202 -24.78 3.27 2.39
CA LYS A 202 -24.46 2.25 3.42
C LYS A 202 -23.30 2.68 4.34
N TYR A 203 -22.22 3.23 3.76
CA TYR A 203 -21.07 3.69 4.55
C TYR A 203 -21.35 5.00 5.28
N LYS A 204 -22.10 5.93 4.71
CA LYS A 204 -22.57 7.15 5.37
C LYS A 204 -23.52 6.85 6.54
N ASP A 205 -24.38 5.86 6.38
CA ASP A 205 -25.26 5.45 7.48
C ASP A 205 -24.49 4.86 8.63
N ARG A 206 -23.44 4.10 8.33
CA ARG A 206 -22.57 3.49 9.34
C ARG A 206 -21.69 4.51 10.04
N TYR A 207 -21.00 5.39 9.32
CA TYR A 207 -20.00 6.31 9.87
C TYR A 207 -20.55 7.72 9.98
N LYS A 208 -21.13 8.03 11.12
CA LYS A 208 -21.74 9.36 11.39
C LYS A 208 -20.74 10.40 11.89
N TYR A 209 -19.58 9.95 12.40
CA TYR A 209 -18.52 10.79 12.94
C TYR A 209 -17.18 10.39 12.33
N ILE A 210 -16.56 11.32 11.64
CA ILE A 210 -15.28 11.10 10.96
C ILE A 210 -14.23 11.99 11.60
N MET A 211 -13.07 11.41 11.91
CA MET A 211 -11.92 12.15 12.41
C MET A 211 -10.70 11.84 11.56
N VAL A 212 -9.90 12.87 11.27
CA VAL A 212 -8.67 12.73 10.49
C VAL A 212 -7.53 13.39 11.27
N ASP A 213 -6.52 12.58 11.59
CA ASP A 213 -5.25 13.04 12.15
C ASP A 213 -4.23 13.29 11.05
N GLU A 214 -3.26 14.17 11.32
CA GLU A 214 -2.22 14.60 10.36
C GLU A 214 -2.82 15.07 9.02
N PHE A 215 -3.88 15.88 9.11
CA PHE A 215 -4.68 16.29 7.95
C PHE A 215 -3.87 17.05 6.89
N GLN A 216 -2.80 17.76 7.28
CA GLN A 216 -1.88 18.45 6.36
C GLN A 216 -1.13 17.50 5.40
N ASP A 217 -1.04 16.22 5.75
CA ASP A 217 -0.35 15.21 4.94
C ASP A 217 -1.29 14.45 4.00
N THR A 218 -2.57 14.80 3.98
CA THR A 218 -3.55 14.17 3.09
C THR A 218 -3.37 14.60 1.64
N SER A 219 -3.45 13.64 0.72
CA SER A 219 -3.53 13.92 -0.70
C SER A 219 -4.93 14.42 -1.09
N HIS A 220 -5.05 15.02 -2.28
CA HIS A 220 -6.35 15.42 -2.83
C HIS A 220 -7.34 14.23 -2.88
N GLN A 221 -6.87 13.03 -3.25
CA GLN A 221 -7.72 11.83 -3.30
C GLN A 221 -8.17 11.37 -1.91
N GLN A 222 -7.30 11.45 -0.91
CA GLN A 222 -7.68 11.12 0.48
C GLN A 222 -8.69 12.13 1.04
N TYR A 223 -8.52 13.41 0.71
CA TYR A 223 -9.49 14.43 1.03
C TYR A 223 -10.85 14.14 0.39
N GLU A 224 -10.87 13.85 -0.90
CA GLU A 224 -12.09 13.50 -1.61
C GLU A 224 -12.77 12.25 -1.02
N PHE A 225 -11.98 11.22 -0.70
CA PHE A 225 -12.48 10.00 -0.07
C PHE A 225 -13.19 10.30 1.27
N MET A 226 -12.56 11.11 2.12
CA MET A 226 -13.16 11.59 3.38
C MET A 226 -14.42 12.42 3.12
N ARG A 227 -14.36 13.38 2.18
CA ARG A 227 -15.46 14.29 1.87
C ARG A 227 -16.70 13.56 1.36
N LEU A 228 -16.52 12.52 0.52
CA LEU A 228 -17.65 11.71 0.06
C LEU A 228 -18.38 11.03 1.22
N LEU A 229 -17.66 10.56 2.24
CA LEU A 229 -18.22 9.89 3.40
C LEU A 229 -18.81 10.87 4.43
N ALA A 230 -18.18 12.03 4.60
CA ALA A 230 -18.54 12.99 5.64
C ALA A 230 -19.87 13.67 5.30
N GLU A 231 -20.79 13.71 6.28
CA GLU A 231 -22.03 14.48 6.20
C GLU A 231 -21.86 15.81 6.98
N ASN A 232 -22.04 15.77 8.29
CA ASN A 232 -22.00 16.98 9.12
C ASN A 232 -20.95 16.93 10.22
N ASN A 233 -20.66 15.72 10.75
CA ASN A 233 -19.79 15.58 11.93
C ASN A 233 -18.42 15.10 11.49
N VAL A 234 -17.54 16.03 11.22
CA VAL A 234 -16.16 15.78 10.79
C VAL A 234 -15.19 16.64 11.59
N ALA A 235 -14.16 16.04 12.14
CA ALA A 235 -13.11 16.75 12.84
C ALA A 235 -11.77 16.43 12.18
N VAL A 236 -11.07 17.45 11.72
CA VAL A 236 -9.74 17.30 11.14
C VAL A 236 -8.72 17.99 12.03
N VAL A 237 -7.60 17.32 12.27
CA VAL A 237 -6.51 17.83 13.09
C VAL A 237 -5.23 17.83 12.28
N GLY A 238 -4.56 18.95 12.23
CA GLY A 238 -3.33 19.07 11.45
C GLY A 238 -2.47 20.25 11.86
N ASP A 239 -1.29 20.27 11.30
CA ASP A 239 -0.31 21.37 11.42
C ASP A 239 0.23 21.67 10.03
N ASP A 240 -0.23 22.75 9.45
CA ASP A 240 0.22 23.21 8.14
C ASP A 240 1.74 23.46 8.07
N ASP A 241 2.36 23.83 9.19
CA ASP A 241 3.82 23.99 9.30
C ASP A 241 4.58 22.64 9.23
N GLN A 242 3.90 21.50 9.43
CA GLN A 242 4.46 20.16 9.35
C GLN A 242 4.17 19.46 8.00
N SER A 243 3.61 20.15 7.01
CA SER A 243 3.35 19.59 5.68
C SER A 243 4.66 19.38 4.90
N ILE A 244 5.27 18.19 5.05
CA ILE A 244 6.55 17.81 4.43
C ILE A 244 6.43 16.70 3.40
N TYR A 245 5.22 16.25 3.08
CA TYR A 245 4.94 15.14 2.16
C TYR A 245 4.34 15.59 0.81
N SER A 246 4.56 16.85 0.40
CA SER A 246 4.10 17.35 -0.91
C SER A 246 4.62 16.50 -2.07
N TRP A 247 5.85 15.99 -1.98
CA TRP A 247 6.44 15.07 -2.95
C TRP A 247 5.73 13.69 -3.03
N ARG A 248 4.91 13.35 -2.01
CA ARG A 248 4.01 12.18 -2.00
C ARG A 248 2.58 12.54 -2.40
N GLY A 249 2.32 13.78 -2.78
CA GLY A 249 1.00 14.27 -3.17
C GLY A 249 0.17 14.85 -2.03
N ALA A 250 0.77 15.12 -0.85
CA ALA A 250 0.11 15.92 0.18
C ALA A 250 -0.19 17.31 -0.36
N ASP A 251 -1.39 17.81 -0.09
CA ASP A 251 -1.87 19.05 -0.63
C ASP A 251 -2.40 19.95 0.49
N TYR A 252 -1.66 21.01 0.78
CA TYR A 252 -2.09 22.07 1.72
C TYR A 252 -3.47 22.65 1.38
N GLN A 253 -3.82 22.67 0.09
CA GLN A 253 -5.13 23.18 -0.36
C GLN A 253 -6.30 22.44 0.29
N ASN A 254 -6.11 21.22 0.79
CA ASN A 254 -7.14 20.47 1.50
C ASN A 254 -7.65 21.18 2.75
N ILE A 255 -6.79 21.93 3.46
CA ILE A 255 -7.21 22.74 4.62
C ILE A 255 -8.15 23.86 4.17
N VAL A 256 -7.79 24.53 3.08
CA VAL A 256 -8.61 25.60 2.50
C VAL A 256 -9.91 25.06 1.92
N ASN A 257 -9.85 23.90 1.27
CA ASN A 257 -11.05 23.26 0.71
C ASN A 257 -12.00 22.77 1.80
N PHE A 258 -11.47 22.33 2.94
CA PHE A 258 -12.30 21.94 4.09
C PHE A 258 -13.18 23.07 4.58
N GLU A 259 -12.64 24.29 4.70
CA GLU A 259 -13.40 25.48 5.12
C GLU A 259 -14.47 25.91 4.09
N LYS A 260 -14.26 25.57 2.80
CA LYS A 260 -15.23 25.87 1.73
C LYS A 260 -16.32 24.82 1.61
N ASP A 261 -15.95 23.55 1.77
CA ASP A 261 -16.84 22.41 1.52
C ASP A 261 -17.77 22.13 2.70
N PHE A 262 -17.37 22.48 3.93
CA PHE A 262 -18.19 22.32 5.13
C PHE A 262 -18.71 23.68 5.62
N LYS A 263 -19.98 23.73 6.00
CA LYS A 263 -20.59 24.93 6.55
C LYS A 263 -20.26 25.06 8.03
N ASP A 264 -20.15 26.31 8.47
CA ASP A 264 -20.01 26.67 9.88
C ASP A 264 -18.83 25.91 10.57
N VAL A 265 -17.69 25.82 9.86
CA VAL A 265 -16.49 25.18 10.39
C VAL A 265 -16.01 25.92 11.62
N LYS A 266 -15.94 25.20 12.74
CA LYS A 266 -15.34 25.72 13.97
C LYS A 266 -13.82 25.52 13.93
N GLU A 267 -13.05 26.62 13.84
CA GLU A 267 -11.59 26.59 13.96
C GLU A 267 -11.16 26.66 15.42
N ILE A 268 -10.29 25.76 15.85
CA ILE A 268 -9.68 25.74 17.19
C ILE A 268 -8.17 25.65 17.02
N ARG A 269 -7.41 26.49 17.75
CA ARG A 269 -5.94 26.54 17.67
C ARG A 269 -5.32 26.00 18.93
N LEU A 270 -4.39 25.05 18.78
CA LEU A 270 -3.61 24.47 19.89
C LEU A 270 -2.17 24.98 19.79
N GLU A 271 -1.84 26.02 20.56
CA GLU A 271 -0.55 26.70 20.50
C GLU A 271 0.39 26.32 21.66
N GLN A 272 -0.14 25.77 22.76
CA GLN A 272 0.68 25.32 23.89
C GLN A 272 1.42 24.03 23.53
N ASN A 273 2.74 24.10 23.53
CA ASN A 273 3.61 22.95 23.31
C ASN A 273 4.01 22.31 24.64
N TYR A 274 3.82 21.00 24.77
CA TYR A 274 4.16 20.20 25.95
C TYR A 274 5.43 19.36 25.77
N ARG A 275 6.03 19.39 24.58
CA ARG A 275 7.17 18.52 24.20
C ARG A 275 8.51 19.20 24.40
N SER A 276 8.62 20.44 23.95
CA SER A 276 9.88 21.14 23.77
C SER A 276 10.08 22.28 24.77
N THR A 277 11.33 22.66 24.98
CA THR A 277 11.71 23.83 25.75
C THR A 277 11.59 25.11 24.93
N GLY A 278 11.62 26.28 25.61
CA GLY A 278 11.48 27.60 24.97
C GLY A 278 12.54 27.87 23.91
N THR A 279 13.81 27.51 24.16
CA THR A 279 14.91 27.68 23.18
C THR A 279 14.65 26.91 21.87
N ILE A 280 14.15 25.67 21.94
CA ILE A 280 13.81 24.89 20.76
C ILE A 280 12.66 25.54 20.00
N LEU A 281 11.62 26.01 20.71
CA LEU A 281 10.48 26.65 20.08
C LEU A 281 10.84 28.02 19.48
N ALA A 282 11.69 28.80 20.13
CA ALA A 282 12.16 30.06 19.57
C ALA A 282 12.91 29.87 18.25
N ALA A 283 13.75 28.82 18.16
CA ALA A 283 14.42 28.45 16.92
C ALA A 283 13.43 27.99 15.85
N ALA A 284 12.47 27.11 16.20
CA ALA A 284 11.45 26.62 15.29
C ALA A 284 10.56 27.77 14.76
N ASN A 285 10.04 28.62 15.64
CA ASN A 285 9.28 29.82 15.28
C ASN A 285 10.11 30.77 14.39
N GLY A 286 11.43 30.90 14.66
CA GLY A 286 12.36 31.69 13.86
C GLY A 286 12.47 31.18 12.41
N VAL A 287 12.49 29.87 12.21
CA VAL A 287 12.55 29.25 10.88
C VAL A 287 11.21 29.35 10.16
N ILE A 288 10.12 28.96 10.81
CA ILE A 288 8.81 28.78 10.16
C ILE A 288 8.16 30.10 9.74
N LYS A 289 8.50 31.23 10.38
CA LYS A 289 7.99 32.57 10.01
C LYS A 289 8.35 32.97 8.57
N HIS A 290 9.32 32.32 7.94
CA HIS A 290 9.68 32.58 6.54
C HIS A 290 8.69 31.94 5.55
N ASN A 291 7.84 31.02 6.00
CA ASN A 291 6.75 30.48 5.18
C ASN A 291 5.60 31.50 5.14
N THR A 292 5.18 31.84 3.91
CA THR A 292 4.11 32.83 3.69
C THR A 292 2.72 32.22 3.64
N ASN A 293 2.60 30.96 3.25
CA ASN A 293 1.33 30.25 3.11
C ASN A 293 1.08 29.38 4.34
N ARG A 294 0.64 29.99 5.45
CA ARG A 294 0.38 29.28 6.70
C ARG A 294 -0.77 29.92 7.47
N LYS A 295 -1.39 29.14 8.35
CA LYS A 295 -2.31 29.66 9.37
C LYS A 295 -1.48 30.29 10.49
N ASP A 296 -1.82 31.51 10.89
CA ASP A 296 -1.12 32.21 11.97
C ASP A 296 -1.27 31.45 13.28
N LYS A 297 -0.13 31.08 13.84
CA LYS A 297 0.00 30.50 15.19
C LYS A 297 1.41 30.72 15.71
N GLU A 298 1.55 30.85 17.02
CA GLU A 298 2.83 30.98 17.69
C GLU A 298 2.93 29.98 18.85
N LEU A 299 3.86 29.03 18.71
CA LEU A 299 4.04 28.01 19.71
C LEU A 299 4.76 28.57 20.93
N TRP A 300 4.20 28.30 22.11
CA TRP A 300 4.80 28.62 23.39
C TRP A 300 4.85 27.41 24.33
N SER A 301 5.74 27.39 25.30
CA SER A 301 5.89 26.28 26.24
C SER A 301 6.04 26.79 27.68
N GLY A 302 5.46 26.00 28.60
CA GLY A 302 5.70 26.18 30.04
C GLY A 302 6.92 25.40 30.58
N ASN A 303 7.70 24.71 29.73
CA ASN A 303 8.80 23.84 30.14
C ASN A 303 10.13 24.58 30.43
N GLY A 304 10.09 25.92 30.51
CA GLY A 304 11.29 26.75 30.67
C GLY A 304 12.13 26.83 29.38
N ASP A 305 13.23 27.60 29.44
CA ASP A 305 14.06 27.86 28.25
C ASP A 305 14.86 26.62 27.78
N GLY A 306 15.33 25.80 28.73
CA GLY A 306 16.15 24.63 28.42
C GLY A 306 17.61 24.99 28.09
N LYS A 307 18.33 24.03 27.47
CA LYS A 307 19.72 24.24 27.06
C LYS A 307 19.80 24.97 25.74
N PRO A 308 20.93 25.67 25.46
CA PRO A 308 21.23 26.21 24.13
C PRO A 308 21.28 25.08 23.07
N ILE A 309 20.99 25.43 21.82
CA ILE A 309 21.20 24.54 20.67
C ILE A 309 22.67 24.56 20.32
N GLU A 310 23.28 23.40 20.25
CA GLU A 310 24.67 23.23 19.85
C GLU A 310 24.74 22.81 18.37
N ILE A 311 25.68 23.40 17.64
CA ILE A 311 25.92 23.10 16.23
C ILE A 311 27.32 22.52 16.10
N TYR A 312 27.42 21.32 15.59
CA TYR A 312 28.69 20.66 15.28
C TYR A 312 28.83 20.45 13.77
N MET A 313 30.00 20.73 13.22
CA MET A 313 30.31 20.60 11.81
C MET A 313 31.44 19.56 11.65
N PRO A 314 31.11 18.27 11.44
CA PRO A 314 32.10 17.23 11.28
C PRO A 314 32.83 17.32 9.93
N GLU A 315 34.06 16.79 9.86
CA GLU A 315 34.82 16.72 8.62
C GLU A 315 34.27 15.67 7.64
N ASN A 316 33.67 14.61 8.17
CA ASN A 316 33.11 13.49 7.40
C ASN A 316 32.09 12.72 8.25
N GLU A 317 31.44 11.73 7.62
CA GLU A 317 30.42 10.88 8.23
C GLU A 317 30.92 10.06 9.43
N THR A 318 32.20 9.64 9.42
CA THR A 318 32.80 8.90 10.54
C THR A 318 33.01 9.82 11.76
N ALA A 319 33.47 11.05 11.54
CA ALA A 319 33.61 12.05 12.59
C ALA A 319 32.23 12.46 13.16
N GLU A 320 31.19 12.55 12.31
CA GLU A 320 29.82 12.79 12.75
C GLU A 320 29.33 11.67 13.68
N ALA A 321 29.49 10.41 13.27
CA ALA A 321 29.08 9.27 14.06
C ALA A 321 29.83 9.17 15.39
N ALA A 322 31.16 9.44 15.40
CA ALA A 322 31.95 9.47 16.63
C ALA A 322 31.48 10.56 17.60
N PHE A 323 31.21 11.78 17.09
CA PHE A 323 30.66 12.87 17.90
C PHE A 323 29.30 12.54 18.51
N ILE A 324 28.39 11.89 17.74
CA ILE A 324 27.08 11.45 18.24
C ILE A 324 27.26 10.48 19.42
N VAL A 325 28.12 9.48 19.25
CA VAL A 325 28.42 8.48 20.30
C VAL A 325 28.98 9.13 21.56
N GLU A 326 30.00 9.98 21.40
CA GLU A 326 30.64 10.69 22.53
C GLU A 326 29.64 11.58 23.27
N SER A 327 28.79 12.31 22.52
CA SER A 327 27.76 13.16 23.09
C SER A 327 26.72 12.37 23.88
N ILE A 328 26.27 11.22 23.37
CA ILE A 328 25.33 10.34 24.05
C ILE A 328 25.96 9.78 25.33
N GLN A 329 27.18 9.20 25.24
CA GLN A 329 27.85 8.60 26.41
C GLN A 329 28.14 9.63 27.49
N SER A 330 28.70 10.78 27.10
CA SER A 330 29.00 11.88 28.02
C SER A 330 27.74 12.39 28.73
N THR A 331 26.66 12.61 27.99
CA THR A 331 25.40 13.09 28.57
C THR A 331 24.71 12.01 29.42
N ALA A 332 24.76 10.76 29.00
CA ALA A 332 24.22 9.63 29.78
C ALA A 332 24.90 9.54 31.16
N ILE A 333 26.23 9.70 31.21
CA ILE A 333 27.00 9.66 32.46
C ILE A 333 26.74 10.90 33.31
N SER A 334 26.92 12.11 32.72
CA SER A 334 26.86 13.36 33.46
C SER A 334 25.47 13.70 34.01
N GLU A 335 24.40 13.35 33.26
CA GLU A 335 23.00 13.62 33.62
C GLU A 335 22.27 12.37 34.13
N LYS A 336 22.93 11.23 34.26
CA LYS A 336 22.35 9.95 34.67
C LYS A 336 21.14 9.55 33.82
N ARG A 337 21.23 9.77 32.50
CA ARG A 337 20.20 9.39 31.53
C ARG A 337 20.35 7.95 31.07
N LYS A 338 19.24 7.35 30.65
CA LYS A 338 19.24 6.05 29.96
C LYS A 338 19.41 6.26 28.47
N TYR A 339 19.84 5.23 27.75
CA TYR A 339 19.93 5.28 26.27
C TYR A 339 18.57 5.52 25.61
N ASP A 340 17.46 5.11 26.23
CA ASP A 340 16.09 5.37 25.77
C ASP A 340 15.71 6.88 25.77
N ASP A 341 16.50 7.71 26.47
CA ASP A 341 16.25 9.17 26.51
C ASP A 341 16.86 9.92 25.30
N PHE A 342 17.57 9.20 24.42
CA PHE A 342 18.24 9.78 23.26
C PHE A 342 17.58 9.36 21.95
N CYS A 343 17.55 10.27 20.99
CA CYS A 343 17.08 10.00 19.64
C CYS A 343 17.97 10.68 18.61
N VAL A 344 18.39 9.95 17.60
CA VAL A 344 19.11 10.49 16.43
C VAL A 344 18.16 10.55 15.25
N LEU A 345 17.96 11.77 14.72
CA LEU A 345 17.10 12.00 13.56
C LEU A 345 17.97 12.14 12.31
N MET A 346 17.61 11.40 11.26
CA MET A 346 18.33 11.39 9.98
C MET A 346 17.36 11.76 8.84
N ARG A 347 17.88 12.44 7.82
CA ARG A 347 17.08 12.78 6.62
C ARG A 347 16.83 11.57 5.73
N ALA A 348 17.79 10.66 5.62
CA ALA A 348 17.74 9.49 4.75
C ALA A 348 18.34 8.26 5.42
N ASN A 349 17.77 7.07 5.14
CA ASN A 349 18.25 5.82 5.71
C ASN A 349 19.69 5.48 5.32
N THR A 350 20.21 6.03 4.21
CA THR A 350 21.62 5.85 3.80
C THR A 350 22.61 6.43 4.79
N GLN A 351 22.20 7.39 5.61
CA GLN A 351 23.04 8.01 6.65
C GLN A 351 23.21 7.12 7.90
N SER A 352 22.35 6.11 8.08
CA SER A 352 22.36 5.28 9.28
C SER A 352 23.61 4.44 9.44
N ARG A 353 24.23 4.03 8.32
CA ARG A 353 25.30 3.03 8.35
C ARG A 353 26.47 3.40 9.23
N ALA A 354 27.04 4.59 9.07
CA ALA A 354 28.17 5.05 9.86
C ALA A 354 27.82 5.16 11.37
N ILE A 355 26.57 5.60 11.66
CA ILE A 355 26.08 5.73 13.03
C ILE A 355 25.86 4.35 13.67
N GLU A 356 25.27 3.40 12.92
CA GLU A 356 25.09 2.02 13.39
C GLU A 356 26.42 1.31 13.66
N GLU A 357 27.40 1.46 12.75
CA GLU A 357 28.75 0.92 12.93
C GLU A 357 29.41 1.49 14.20
N ALA A 358 29.25 2.79 14.47
CA ALA A 358 29.79 3.43 15.67
C ALA A 358 29.05 2.98 16.95
N PHE A 359 27.73 2.80 16.92
CA PHE A 359 26.95 2.29 18.05
C PHE A 359 27.33 0.85 18.39
N LEU A 360 27.53 0.01 17.37
CA LEU A 360 27.98 -1.37 17.55
C LEU A 360 29.39 -1.44 18.14
N ALA A 361 30.33 -0.60 17.69
CA ALA A 361 31.69 -0.55 18.19
C ALA A 361 31.73 -0.18 19.68
N GLU A 362 30.85 0.71 20.12
CA GLU A 362 30.77 1.20 21.49
C GLU A 362 29.71 0.48 22.36
N ASN A 363 29.11 -0.59 21.82
CA ASN A 363 28.08 -1.39 22.51
C ASN A 363 26.88 -0.55 22.98
N ILE A 364 26.47 0.47 22.22
CA ILE A 364 25.27 1.26 22.52
C ILE A 364 24.07 0.53 21.93
N PRO A 365 23.09 0.12 22.75
CA PRO A 365 21.88 -0.49 22.24
C PRO A 365 21.02 0.54 21.50
N TYR A 366 20.53 0.19 20.33
CA TYR A 366 19.69 1.08 19.54
C TYR A 366 18.54 0.33 18.85
N THR A 367 17.51 1.09 18.47
CA THR A 367 16.42 0.61 17.62
C THR A 367 16.28 1.55 16.43
N MET A 368 16.32 1.01 15.20
CA MET A 368 16.10 1.81 14.00
C MET A 368 14.64 1.76 13.56
N SER A 369 14.07 2.95 13.32
CA SER A 369 12.71 3.08 12.78
C SER A 369 12.80 3.42 11.30
N GLY A 370 12.00 2.75 10.46
CA GLY A 370 11.94 3.04 9.01
C GLY A 370 12.79 2.12 8.12
N GLY A 371 13.43 1.08 8.66
CA GLY A 371 14.11 0.04 7.88
C GLY A 371 13.13 -0.84 7.09
N THR A 372 13.59 -1.40 5.96
CA THR A 372 12.78 -2.35 5.17
C THR A 372 12.66 -3.67 5.93
N SER A 373 11.44 -4.03 6.31
CA SER A 373 11.18 -5.32 7.00
C SER A 373 11.66 -6.50 6.13
N PHE A 374 12.26 -7.51 6.77
CA PHE A 374 12.66 -8.77 6.14
C PHE A 374 11.52 -9.37 5.30
N PHE A 375 10.30 -9.37 5.81
CA PHE A 375 9.12 -9.90 5.13
C PHE A 375 8.65 -9.08 3.92
N GLN A 376 9.16 -7.87 3.73
CA GLN A 376 8.86 -7.03 2.57
C GLN A 376 9.77 -7.31 1.36
N ARG A 377 10.85 -8.07 1.55
CA ARG A 377 11.74 -8.45 0.45
C ARG A 377 11.01 -9.34 -0.53
N LYS A 378 11.26 -9.11 -1.83
CA LYS A 378 10.58 -9.82 -2.94
C LYS A 378 10.74 -11.34 -2.80
N GLU A 379 11.96 -11.80 -2.58
CA GLU A 379 12.31 -13.21 -2.48
C GLU A 379 11.55 -13.89 -1.34
N ILE A 380 11.40 -13.19 -0.21
CA ILE A 380 10.66 -13.69 0.95
C ILE A 380 9.16 -13.78 0.65
N LYS A 381 8.60 -12.76 0.00
CA LYS A 381 7.20 -12.77 -0.45
C LYS A 381 6.94 -13.92 -1.43
N ASP A 382 7.85 -14.16 -2.36
CA ASP A 382 7.72 -15.24 -3.34
C ASP A 382 7.75 -16.62 -2.64
N ILE A 383 8.67 -16.84 -1.70
CA ILE A 383 8.74 -18.07 -0.89
C ILE A 383 7.44 -18.25 -0.07
N ILE A 384 6.97 -17.20 0.59
CA ILE A 384 5.72 -17.25 1.36
C ILE A 384 4.54 -17.59 0.46
N SER A 385 4.50 -17.05 -0.77
CA SER A 385 3.45 -17.36 -1.73
C SER A 385 3.48 -18.83 -2.16
N TYR A 386 4.64 -19.43 -2.35
CA TYR A 386 4.76 -20.89 -2.58
C TYR A 386 4.19 -21.68 -1.40
N LEU A 387 4.57 -21.35 -0.18
CA LEU A 387 4.07 -22.03 1.02
C LEU A 387 2.55 -21.90 1.17
N ARG A 388 2.00 -20.72 0.86
CA ARG A 388 0.54 -20.49 0.91
C ARG A 388 -0.21 -21.32 -0.13
N VAL A 389 0.29 -21.39 -1.37
CA VAL A 389 -0.32 -22.24 -2.41
C VAL A 389 -0.22 -23.71 -2.05
N ILE A 390 0.85 -24.17 -1.41
CA ILE A 390 0.96 -25.54 -0.91
C ILE A 390 -0.05 -25.81 0.21
N ALA A 391 -0.25 -24.85 1.10
CA ALA A 391 -1.20 -24.98 2.22
C ALA A 391 -2.65 -24.85 1.77
N ASN A 392 -2.92 -24.02 0.77
CA ASN A 392 -4.24 -23.78 0.20
C ASN A 392 -4.14 -23.61 -1.32
N HIS A 393 -4.52 -24.63 -2.06
CA HIS A 393 -4.49 -24.65 -3.53
C HIS A 393 -5.46 -23.65 -4.16
N ASP A 394 -6.50 -23.22 -3.44
CA ASP A 394 -7.49 -22.26 -3.94
C ASP A 394 -7.06 -20.79 -3.74
N ASP A 395 -5.83 -20.56 -3.27
CA ASP A 395 -5.24 -19.24 -3.14
C ASP A 395 -4.72 -18.72 -4.50
N ASP A 396 -5.65 -18.31 -5.35
CA ASP A 396 -5.36 -17.81 -6.69
C ASP A 396 -4.42 -16.60 -6.69
N VAL A 397 -4.46 -15.78 -5.64
CA VAL A 397 -3.62 -14.60 -5.47
C VAL A 397 -2.15 -15.01 -5.40
N ASN A 398 -1.83 -15.92 -4.48
CA ASN A 398 -0.46 -16.39 -4.31
C ASN A 398 -0.03 -17.28 -5.48
N LEU A 399 -0.98 -18.02 -6.09
CA LEU A 399 -0.71 -18.79 -7.31
C LEU A 399 -0.30 -17.88 -8.48
N LEU A 400 -1.04 -16.82 -8.76
CA LEU A 400 -0.71 -15.87 -9.83
C LEU A 400 0.64 -15.16 -9.59
N ARG A 401 0.99 -14.88 -8.33
CA ARG A 401 2.30 -14.33 -7.98
C ARG A 401 3.45 -15.27 -8.35
N ILE A 402 3.30 -16.56 -8.13
CA ILE A 402 4.37 -17.55 -8.34
C ILE A 402 4.29 -18.28 -9.68
N ILE A 403 3.19 -18.16 -10.42
CA ILE A 403 2.95 -18.96 -11.65
C ILE A 403 4.08 -18.80 -12.66
N ASN A 404 4.74 -17.65 -12.67
CA ASN A 404 5.86 -17.34 -13.55
C ASN A 404 7.16 -16.99 -12.78
N THR A 405 7.26 -17.39 -11.53
CA THR A 405 8.44 -17.21 -10.66
C THR A 405 8.89 -18.59 -10.15
N PRO A 406 10.04 -19.16 -10.62
CA PRO A 406 10.88 -18.69 -11.72
C PRO A 406 10.13 -18.70 -13.07
N ARG A 407 10.71 -18.01 -14.05
CA ARG A 407 10.07 -17.81 -15.36
C ARG A 407 9.75 -19.15 -16.04
N ARG A 408 8.47 -19.36 -16.41
CA ARG A 408 7.94 -20.59 -17.03
C ARG A 408 7.31 -20.38 -18.41
N GLY A 409 7.43 -19.16 -18.96
CA GLY A 409 6.86 -18.83 -20.27
C GLY A 409 5.33 -18.70 -20.28
N ILE A 410 4.69 -18.56 -19.12
CA ILE A 410 3.24 -18.38 -18.99
C ILE A 410 2.94 -16.87 -19.18
N GLY A 411 2.46 -16.49 -20.36
CA GLY A 411 2.11 -15.11 -20.69
C GLY A 411 0.66 -14.78 -20.38
N ARG A 412 0.28 -13.52 -20.59
CA ARG A 412 -1.08 -12.99 -20.38
C ARG A 412 -2.17 -13.80 -21.06
N ALA A 413 -2.00 -14.14 -22.35
CA ALA A 413 -2.98 -14.92 -23.08
C ALA A 413 -3.28 -16.29 -22.45
N THR A 414 -2.28 -16.92 -21.81
CA THR A 414 -2.47 -18.16 -21.07
C THR A 414 -3.26 -17.92 -19.77
N ILE A 415 -2.95 -16.86 -19.05
CA ILE A 415 -3.64 -16.50 -17.81
C ILE A 415 -5.09 -16.10 -18.10
N GLU A 416 -5.37 -15.37 -19.17
CA GLU A 416 -6.74 -15.04 -19.62
C GLU A 416 -7.58 -16.31 -19.85
N LYS A 417 -7.03 -17.27 -20.61
CA LYS A 417 -7.71 -18.55 -20.83
C LYS A 417 -7.93 -19.36 -19.56
N LEU A 418 -6.95 -19.36 -18.64
CA LEU A 418 -7.09 -20.00 -17.33
C LEU A 418 -8.20 -19.35 -16.50
N ASN A 419 -8.26 -18.01 -16.49
CA ASN A 419 -9.32 -17.27 -15.80
C ASN A 419 -10.70 -17.56 -16.41
N GLU A 420 -10.81 -17.63 -17.74
CA GLU A 420 -12.05 -17.99 -18.43
C GLU A 420 -12.51 -19.40 -18.06
N ILE A 421 -11.60 -20.37 -18.08
CA ILE A 421 -11.90 -21.76 -17.71
C ILE A 421 -12.32 -21.85 -16.24
N ALA A 422 -11.58 -21.21 -15.32
CA ALA A 422 -11.90 -21.17 -13.89
C ALA A 422 -13.29 -20.57 -13.65
N LYS A 423 -13.62 -19.48 -14.36
CA LYS A 423 -14.94 -18.85 -14.30
C LYS A 423 -16.05 -19.79 -14.79
N ASN A 424 -15.84 -20.47 -15.92
CA ASN A 424 -16.82 -21.40 -16.50
C ASN A 424 -17.04 -22.62 -15.61
N LEU A 425 -16.00 -23.08 -14.92
CA LEU A 425 -16.08 -24.19 -13.96
C LEU A 425 -16.53 -23.73 -12.56
N SER A 426 -16.66 -22.44 -12.30
CA SER A 426 -16.89 -21.88 -10.96
C SER A 426 -15.88 -22.40 -9.94
N SER A 427 -14.61 -22.49 -10.33
CA SER A 427 -13.52 -23.12 -9.57
C SER A 427 -12.31 -22.18 -9.43
N SER A 428 -11.32 -22.59 -8.62
CA SER A 428 -10.03 -21.90 -8.52
C SER A 428 -9.20 -22.08 -9.79
N LEU A 429 -8.19 -21.22 -9.97
CA LEU A 429 -7.20 -21.38 -11.05
C LEU A 429 -6.44 -22.71 -10.96
N TRP A 430 -6.15 -23.16 -9.74
CA TRP A 430 -5.50 -24.45 -9.50
C TRP A 430 -6.36 -25.61 -10.01
N GLU A 431 -7.66 -25.60 -9.74
CA GLU A 431 -8.58 -26.61 -10.25
C GLU A 431 -8.72 -26.54 -11.77
N ALA A 432 -8.76 -25.35 -12.35
CA ALA A 432 -8.77 -25.16 -13.80
C ALA A 432 -7.51 -25.73 -14.46
N ILE A 433 -6.32 -25.48 -13.87
CA ILE A 433 -5.05 -26.09 -14.32
C ILE A 433 -5.10 -27.60 -14.23
N ASN A 434 -5.58 -28.15 -13.11
CA ASN A 434 -5.69 -29.60 -12.93
C ASN A 434 -6.71 -30.24 -13.89
N ALA A 435 -7.82 -29.56 -14.17
CA ALA A 435 -8.78 -30.02 -15.16
C ALA A 435 -8.13 -30.13 -16.56
N LEU A 436 -7.37 -29.13 -16.98
CA LEU A 436 -6.63 -29.17 -18.23
C LEU A 436 -5.58 -30.30 -18.24
N LEU A 437 -4.82 -30.47 -17.15
CA LEU A 437 -3.84 -31.56 -17.04
C LEU A 437 -4.49 -32.95 -17.05
N ARG A 438 -5.69 -33.13 -16.46
CA ARG A 438 -6.45 -34.37 -16.52
C ARG A 438 -6.91 -34.66 -17.95
N ILE A 439 -7.43 -33.66 -18.64
CA ILE A 439 -7.81 -33.78 -20.05
C ILE A 439 -6.60 -34.21 -20.88
N TYR A 440 -5.45 -33.57 -20.68
CA TYR A 440 -4.19 -33.89 -21.36
C TYR A 440 -3.78 -35.36 -21.12
N ARG A 441 -3.77 -35.82 -19.85
CA ARG A 441 -3.45 -37.21 -19.49
C ARG A 441 -4.43 -38.23 -20.12
N VAL A 442 -5.72 -37.87 -20.19
CA VAL A 442 -6.73 -38.75 -20.85
C VAL A 442 -6.47 -38.84 -22.35
N TYR A 443 -6.10 -37.70 -22.99
CA TYR A 443 -5.72 -37.73 -24.41
C TYR A 443 -4.46 -38.56 -24.66
N ASP A 444 -3.43 -38.43 -23.82
CA ASP A 444 -2.21 -39.24 -23.91
C ASP A 444 -2.51 -40.75 -23.74
N LEU A 445 -3.35 -41.11 -22.75
CA LEU A 445 -3.76 -42.49 -22.52
C LEU A 445 -4.58 -43.03 -23.68
N LEU A 446 -5.52 -42.27 -24.22
CA LEU A 446 -6.30 -42.64 -25.40
C LEU A 446 -5.40 -42.79 -26.62
N LEU A 447 -4.43 -41.90 -26.81
CA LEU A 447 -3.46 -42.01 -27.90
C LEU A 447 -2.62 -43.29 -27.76
N ILE A 448 -2.10 -43.54 -26.57
CA ILE A 448 -1.32 -44.78 -26.28
C ILE A 448 -2.19 -46.04 -26.53
N GLN A 449 -3.46 -46.01 -26.13
CA GLN A 449 -4.38 -47.11 -26.35
C GLN A 449 -4.69 -47.31 -27.83
N MET A 450 -4.97 -46.24 -28.57
CA MET A 450 -5.16 -46.30 -30.01
C MET A 450 -3.92 -46.80 -30.77
N LEU A 451 -2.73 -46.39 -30.32
CA LEU A 451 -1.46 -46.88 -30.88
C LEU A 451 -1.25 -48.38 -30.59
N ARG A 452 -1.61 -48.87 -29.39
CA ARG A 452 -1.58 -50.31 -29.06
C ARG A 452 -2.58 -51.13 -29.87
N GLU A 453 -3.80 -50.66 -30.04
CA GLU A 453 -4.82 -51.32 -30.84
C GLU A 453 -4.43 -51.35 -32.32
N ARG A 454 -3.77 -50.32 -32.88
CA ARG A 454 -3.23 -50.34 -34.23
C ARG A 454 -2.00 -51.26 -34.41
N GLN A 455 -1.15 -51.40 -33.41
CA GLN A 455 -0.05 -52.37 -33.43
C GLN A 455 -0.53 -53.82 -33.49
N LEU A 456 -1.77 -54.11 -33.00
CA LEU A 456 -2.39 -55.41 -33.11
C LEU A 456 -3.03 -55.72 -34.49
N HIS A 457 -3.18 -54.67 -35.35
CA HIS A 457 -3.72 -54.77 -36.71
C HIS A 457 -2.69 -54.39 -37.78
N GLN A 458 -1.44 -54.77 -37.61
CA GLN A 458 -0.35 -54.40 -38.46
C GLN A 458 -0.36 -55.12 -39.80
N GLU A 459 -0.55 -54.36 -40.90
CA GLU A 459 0.09 -54.55 -42.19
C GLU A 459 -0.29 -53.39 -43.13
N SER A 460 0.32 -52.22 -43.01
CA SER A 460 0.54 -51.30 -44.13
C SER A 460 1.31 -50.03 -43.70
N VAL A 461 2.15 -49.53 -44.59
CA VAL A 461 2.95 -48.26 -44.46
C VAL A 461 2.10 -47.02 -44.20
N ASP A 462 0.81 -47.05 -44.57
CA ASP A 462 -0.15 -45.97 -44.35
C ASP A 462 -0.49 -45.70 -42.86
N GLY A 463 -0.19 -46.65 -41.97
CA GLY A 463 -0.38 -46.51 -40.52
C GLY A 463 0.54 -45.47 -39.88
N TRP A 464 1.75 -45.34 -40.39
CA TRP A 464 2.77 -44.39 -39.87
C TRP A 464 2.42 -42.95 -40.22
N ILE A 465 1.99 -42.69 -41.43
CA ILE A 465 1.57 -41.35 -41.88
C ILE A 465 0.37 -40.87 -41.05
N GLY A 466 -0.53 -41.75 -40.67
CA GLY A 466 -1.69 -41.43 -39.82
C GLY A 466 -1.27 -41.06 -38.37
N ILE A 467 -0.19 -41.64 -37.85
CA ILE A 467 0.33 -41.35 -36.52
C ILE A 467 1.05 -39.99 -36.50
N GLU A 468 1.84 -39.70 -37.52
CA GLU A 468 2.50 -38.40 -37.65
C GLU A 468 1.50 -37.27 -37.88
N LEU A 469 0.49 -37.45 -38.72
CA LEU A 469 -0.58 -36.45 -38.91
C LEU A 469 -1.38 -36.22 -37.62
N PHE A 470 -1.64 -37.25 -36.85
CA PHE A 470 -2.33 -37.14 -35.58
C PHE A 470 -1.47 -36.44 -34.51
N HIS A 471 -0.18 -36.75 -34.47
CA HIS A 471 0.77 -36.04 -33.60
C HIS A 471 0.90 -34.58 -33.98
N LEU A 472 0.93 -34.28 -35.27
CA LEU A 472 0.94 -32.89 -35.78
C LEU A 472 -0.36 -32.14 -35.47
N CYS A 473 -1.51 -32.79 -35.64
CA CYS A 473 -2.81 -32.25 -35.26
C CYS A 473 -2.94 -32.01 -33.74
N HIS A 474 -2.43 -32.95 -32.93
CA HIS A 474 -2.38 -32.84 -31.49
C HIS A 474 -1.47 -31.68 -31.06
N GLN A 475 -0.32 -31.54 -31.68
CA GLN A 475 0.60 -30.40 -31.44
C GLN A 475 0.02 -29.07 -31.88
N LEU A 476 -0.66 -29.02 -33.02
CA LEU A 476 -1.37 -27.83 -33.51
C LEU A 476 -2.54 -27.46 -32.59
N PHE A 477 -3.23 -28.44 -32.03
CA PHE A 477 -4.28 -28.24 -31.04
C PHE A 477 -3.71 -27.69 -29.72
N LEU A 478 -2.60 -28.24 -29.23
CA LEU A 478 -1.90 -27.74 -28.05
C LEU A 478 -1.35 -26.32 -28.26
N CYS A 479 -0.76 -26.03 -29.41
CA CYS A 479 -0.34 -24.67 -29.80
C CYS A 479 -1.54 -23.72 -29.89
N ARG A 480 -2.71 -24.19 -30.30
CA ARG A 480 -3.93 -23.37 -30.42
C ARG A 480 -4.63 -23.16 -29.08
N VAL A 481 -4.56 -24.13 -28.16
CA VAL A 481 -5.20 -24.07 -26.82
C VAL A 481 -4.30 -23.38 -25.79
N LEU A 482 -2.98 -23.66 -25.80
CA LEU A 482 -2.01 -23.13 -24.84
C LEU A 482 -1.25 -21.89 -25.32
N GLY A 483 -1.46 -21.47 -26.57
CA GLY A 483 -0.79 -20.33 -27.15
C GLY A 483 0.66 -20.58 -27.58
N HIS A 484 1.27 -19.60 -28.27
CA HIS A 484 2.57 -19.67 -28.94
C HIS A 484 3.80 -20.01 -28.06
N THR A 485 3.63 -20.17 -26.78
CA THR A 485 4.72 -20.31 -25.78
C THR A 485 5.47 -21.66 -25.84
N TYR A 486 4.95 -22.66 -26.51
CA TYR A 486 5.60 -23.99 -26.60
C TYR A 486 6.57 -24.13 -27.80
N ARG A 487 6.72 -23.09 -28.64
CA ARG A 487 7.49 -23.18 -29.88
C ARG A 487 9.00 -23.35 -29.73
N GLN A 488 9.62 -22.88 -28.66
CA GLN A 488 11.10 -22.89 -28.59
C GLN A 488 11.72 -24.11 -27.90
N GLY A 489 11.00 -24.79 -27.00
CA GLY A 489 11.50 -26.02 -26.39
C GLY A 489 11.27 -27.27 -27.24
N PHE A 490 10.24 -27.26 -28.10
CA PHE A 490 9.80 -28.42 -28.87
C PHE A 490 10.59 -28.65 -30.17
N HIS A 491 11.22 -27.61 -30.72
CA HIS A 491 12.04 -27.77 -31.94
C HIS A 491 13.27 -28.67 -31.70
N SER A 492 13.83 -28.66 -30.48
CA SER A 492 15.00 -29.51 -30.17
C SER A 492 14.63 -30.97 -29.92
N GLU A 493 13.47 -31.26 -29.33
CA GLU A 493 12.98 -32.62 -29.14
C GLU A 493 12.41 -33.23 -30.41
N LEU A 494 11.75 -32.40 -31.24
CA LEU A 494 11.26 -32.84 -32.54
C LEU A 494 12.39 -33.24 -33.51
N TYR A 495 13.48 -32.45 -33.53
CA TYR A 495 14.67 -32.81 -34.32
C TYR A 495 15.37 -34.05 -33.78
N ALA A 496 15.36 -34.33 -32.49
CA ALA A 496 15.92 -35.53 -31.88
C ALA A 496 15.09 -36.80 -32.24
N HIS A 497 13.76 -36.66 -32.37
CA HIS A 497 12.90 -37.79 -32.78
C HIS A 497 12.89 -38.03 -34.29
N LEU A 498 13.02 -36.98 -35.10
CA LEU A 498 13.09 -37.11 -36.56
C LEU A 498 14.44 -37.66 -37.05
N SER A 499 15.53 -37.52 -36.29
CA SER A 499 16.86 -38.06 -36.61
C SER A 499 16.96 -39.59 -36.42
N PHE A 500 15.96 -40.26 -35.83
CA PHE A 500 15.91 -41.71 -35.65
C PHE A 500 15.15 -42.44 -36.75
N LEU A 501 14.62 -41.74 -37.77
CA LEU A 501 13.96 -42.36 -38.89
C LEU A 501 14.96 -42.56 -40.03
N PRO A 502 15.32 -43.83 -40.40
CA PRO A 502 16.15 -44.09 -41.56
C PRO A 502 15.30 -43.93 -42.85
N HIS A 503 15.73 -43.04 -43.72
CA HIS A 503 15.27 -42.87 -45.11
C HIS A 503 13.86 -42.29 -45.33
N ILE A 504 13.76 -40.95 -45.32
CA ILE A 504 12.87 -40.24 -46.23
C ILE A 504 13.68 -39.07 -46.77
N ASP A 505 14.10 -39.15 -48.06
CA ASP A 505 14.59 -38.02 -48.85
C ASP A 505 13.43 -37.08 -49.13
N LEU A 506 13.56 -35.83 -48.68
CA LEU A 506 12.75 -34.69 -49.11
C LEU A 506 13.56 -33.86 -50.04
#